data_2595e44d28b3c6d801203944b131ba92
#
_entry.id   2595e44d28b3c6d801203944b131ba92
#
_cell.length_a   1.000
_cell.length_b   1.000
_cell.length_c   1.000
_cell.angle_alpha   90.00
_cell.angle_beta   90.00
_cell.angle_gamma   90.00
#
_symmetry.space_group_name_H-M   'P 1'
#
loop_
_entity.id
_entity.type
_entity.pdbx_description
1 polymer ?
#
loop_
_entity_poly.entity_id
_entity_poly.type
_entity_poly.pdbx_seq_one_letter_code
_entity_poly.pdbx_strand_id
1 'polypeptide(L)'
;MDAAPAIDVAKNVLLSGGPILAIGIVAGFVARKIKVPDIVLFLIAGMAIGPAMFGLIDIKADSALYQIILLFGASYILFDGGASLRLDVLKRVCITIVALATVGVLVTAALTAFAAHAALGAPWIVALLLGATIASTDPATLVPIFRQIKIRDRVAQTVMSESAFNDATGAIITFSLLAIAMGTGDFSIGASLFDLLKQSVIGIVAGAAFGYLAAFLIAHERWAFLAEYAPAVTLVVLIGAYFTADSLQASGFMAVFVCGIVIGNKDSFGLKMAPTEAQKLDEFVVTTAFIMRLFIFLLLGAQVDFHLMRQYWLGGVIVVAIFMLVARPATVFICALPDRRATWSFNELLFMCWTRETGVIPAALAGILLGMKAPGAEMIASVTFIAIVMTILIQAPTTRWLGERLGLLEETSKTQTHRPKKG
;
A
#
# COMPACT_ATOMS: atom_id res chain seq x y z
N MET A 1 7.12 24.15 -27.81
CA MET A 1 6.90 22.68 -27.77
C MET A 1 5.47 22.46 -28.18
N ASP A 2 5.25 22.06 -29.41
CA ASP A 2 3.91 21.75 -29.90
C ASP A 2 3.43 20.51 -29.18
N ALA A 3 2.30 20.64 -28.47
CA ALA A 3 1.66 19.50 -27.81
C ALA A 3 1.27 18.49 -28.90
N ALA A 4 1.76 17.25 -28.78
CA ALA A 4 1.36 16.18 -29.68
C ALA A 4 -0.18 16.10 -29.73
N PRO A 5 -0.79 15.93 -30.93
CA PRO A 5 -2.23 15.82 -31.02
C PRO A 5 -2.77 14.79 -30.03
N ALA A 6 -3.87 15.08 -29.33
CA ALA A 6 -4.41 14.20 -28.29
C ALA A 6 -4.63 12.75 -28.77
N ILE A 7 -4.87 12.57 -30.07
CA ILE A 7 -5.04 11.27 -30.69
C ILE A 7 -3.73 10.46 -30.73
N ASP A 8 -2.59 11.11 -30.90
CA ASP A 8 -1.28 10.42 -30.93
C ASP A 8 -0.87 10.03 -29.49
N VAL A 9 -1.16 10.87 -28.51
CA VAL A 9 -1.02 10.51 -27.09
C VAL A 9 -1.88 9.30 -26.76
N ALA A 10 -3.15 9.29 -27.17
CA ALA A 10 -4.07 8.17 -26.93
C ALA A 10 -3.59 6.87 -27.60
N LYS A 11 -3.10 6.95 -28.86
CA LYS A 11 -2.52 5.78 -29.56
C LYS A 11 -1.30 5.23 -28.81
N ASN A 12 -0.39 6.10 -28.37
CA ASN A 12 0.81 5.68 -27.63
C ASN A 12 0.45 5.03 -26.29
N VAL A 13 -0.57 5.52 -25.61
CA VAL A 13 -1.11 4.93 -24.38
C VAL A 13 -1.64 3.52 -24.64
N LEU A 14 -2.43 3.33 -25.70
CA LEU A 14 -2.96 2.01 -26.05
C LEU A 14 -1.85 1.05 -26.52
N LEU A 15 -0.90 1.55 -27.31
CA LEU A 15 0.27 0.77 -27.75
C LEU A 15 1.16 0.32 -26.57
N SER A 16 1.26 1.11 -25.53
CA SER A 16 2.01 0.74 -24.31
C SER A 16 1.18 -0.16 -23.38
N GLY A 17 -0.12 0.09 -23.27
CA GLY A 17 -1.01 -0.65 -22.36
C GLY A 17 -1.17 -2.14 -22.71
N GLY A 18 -1.26 -2.49 -23.99
CA GLY A 18 -1.35 -3.87 -24.44
C GLY A 18 -0.14 -4.73 -24.03
N PRO A 19 1.08 -4.33 -24.39
CA PRO A 19 2.31 -5.03 -23.95
C PRO A 19 2.44 -5.10 -22.41
N ILE A 20 2.09 -4.04 -21.68
CA ILE A 20 2.09 -4.05 -20.20
C ILE A 20 1.19 -5.18 -19.69
N LEU A 21 -0.05 -5.25 -20.18
CA LEU A 21 -0.99 -6.30 -19.78
C LEU A 21 -0.48 -7.69 -20.15
N ALA A 22 0.02 -7.89 -21.39
CA ALA A 22 0.52 -9.17 -21.86
C ALA A 22 1.71 -9.66 -21.00
N ILE A 23 2.71 -8.81 -20.79
CA ILE A 23 3.90 -9.11 -19.99
C ILE A 23 3.48 -9.38 -18.54
N GLY A 24 2.58 -8.57 -17.98
CA GLY A 24 2.09 -8.74 -16.62
C GLY A 24 1.33 -10.06 -16.44
N ILE A 25 0.48 -10.47 -17.39
CA ILE A 25 -0.21 -11.78 -17.35
C ILE A 25 0.79 -12.92 -17.35
N VAL A 26 1.80 -12.86 -18.24
CA VAL A 26 2.87 -13.87 -18.30
C VAL A 26 3.66 -13.90 -16.99
N ALA A 27 4.06 -12.75 -16.48
CA ALA A 27 4.76 -12.64 -15.20
C ALA A 27 3.92 -13.18 -14.03
N GLY A 28 2.63 -12.87 -13.97
CA GLY A 28 1.70 -13.42 -12.97
C GLY A 28 1.50 -14.94 -13.09
N PHE A 29 1.47 -15.47 -14.31
CA PHE A 29 1.44 -16.92 -14.54
C PHE A 29 2.71 -17.60 -14.02
N VAL A 30 3.88 -17.05 -14.36
CA VAL A 30 5.18 -17.56 -13.91
C VAL A 30 5.29 -17.48 -12.39
N ALA A 31 4.90 -16.36 -11.79
CA ALA A 31 4.91 -16.15 -10.34
C ALA A 31 4.14 -17.26 -9.60
N ARG A 32 2.94 -17.58 -10.07
CA ARG A 32 2.14 -18.68 -9.51
C ARG A 32 2.83 -20.03 -9.63
N LYS A 33 3.50 -20.30 -10.76
CA LYS A 33 4.21 -21.56 -11.00
C LYS A 33 5.41 -21.73 -10.08
N ILE A 34 6.17 -20.67 -9.82
CA ILE A 34 7.34 -20.69 -8.93
C ILE A 34 6.99 -20.37 -7.46
N LYS A 35 5.70 -20.12 -7.15
CA LYS A 35 5.17 -19.83 -5.82
C LYS A 35 5.80 -18.57 -5.15
N VAL A 36 6.05 -17.56 -5.95
CA VAL A 36 6.52 -16.23 -5.51
C VAL A 36 5.36 -15.23 -5.69
N PRO A 37 5.24 -14.20 -4.83
CA PRO A 37 4.25 -13.15 -5.02
C PRO A 37 4.36 -12.51 -6.41
N ASP A 38 3.23 -12.25 -7.06
CA ASP A 38 3.15 -11.73 -8.43
C ASP A 38 3.82 -10.35 -8.58
N ILE A 39 3.71 -9.50 -7.54
CA ILE A 39 4.33 -8.17 -7.50
C ILE A 39 5.86 -8.20 -7.70
N VAL A 40 6.52 -9.26 -7.26
CA VAL A 40 7.98 -9.45 -7.43
C VAL A 40 8.32 -9.52 -8.91
N LEU A 41 7.58 -10.37 -9.65
CA LEU A 41 7.81 -10.52 -11.09
C LEU A 41 7.30 -9.33 -11.89
N PHE A 42 6.23 -8.64 -11.44
CA PHE A 42 5.80 -7.39 -12.07
C PHE A 42 6.88 -6.32 -11.96
N LEU A 43 7.49 -6.15 -10.79
CA LEU A 43 8.57 -5.18 -10.59
C LEU A 43 9.79 -5.52 -11.47
N ILE A 44 10.24 -6.80 -11.47
CA ILE A 44 11.37 -7.25 -12.29
C ILE A 44 11.08 -7.07 -13.78
N ALA A 45 9.88 -7.44 -14.24
CA ALA A 45 9.46 -7.26 -15.62
C ALA A 45 9.43 -5.77 -15.97
N GLY A 46 8.93 -4.91 -15.09
CA GLY A 46 8.96 -3.46 -15.25
C GLY A 46 10.38 -2.91 -15.40
N MET A 47 11.31 -3.32 -14.53
CA MET A 47 12.72 -2.93 -14.65
C MET A 47 13.32 -3.36 -16.00
N ALA A 48 12.96 -4.56 -16.49
CA ALA A 48 13.46 -5.07 -17.75
C ALA A 48 12.94 -4.28 -18.96
N ILE A 49 11.62 -3.99 -19.00
CA ILE A 49 11.01 -3.30 -20.15
C ILE A 49 11.12 -1.77 -20.09
N GLY A 50 11.49 -1.22 -18.95
CA GLY A 50 11.65 0.20 -18.73
C GLY A 50 12.85 0.81 -19.47
N PRO A 51 12.98 2.16 -19.42
CA PRO A 51 14.02 2.90 -20.14
C PRO A 51 15.44 2.51 -19.74
N ALA A 52 15.62 2.01 -18.52
CA ALA A 52 16.94 1.65 -17.98
C ALA A 52 17.54 0.36 -18.57
N MET A 53 16.71 -0.52 -19.21
CA MET A 53 17.18 -1.76 -19.84
C MET A 53 16.78 -1.83 -21.33
N PHE A 54 15.58 -2.35 -21.62
CA PHE A 54 15.17 -2.55 -23.01
C PHE A 54 14.46 -1.34 -23.65
N GLY A 55 14.01 -0.38 -22.88
CA GLY A 55 13.36 0.85 -23.37
C GLY A 55 12.07 0.59 -24.17
N LEU A 56 11.38 -0.53 -23.89
CA LEU A 56 10.13 -0.88 -24.60
C LEU A 56 8.97 0.00 -24.16
N ILE A 57 9.01 0.51 -22.95
CA ILE A 57 7.98 1.34 -22.34
C ILE A 57 8.66 2.53 -21.68
N ASP A 58 8.29 3.73 -22.12
CA ASP A 58 8.74 5.01 -21.52
C ASP A 58 7.49 5.83 -21.18
N ILE A 59 6.85 5.51 -20.05
CA ILE A 59 5.77 6.31 -19.48
C ILE A 59 6.35 7.11 -18.33
N LYS A 60 6.49 8.41 -18.55
CA LYS A 60 7.07 9.32 -17.55
C LYS A 60 6.23 9.39 -16.29
N ALA A 61 6.89 9.47 -15.14
CA ALA A 61 6.23 9.55 -13.83
C ALA A 61 5.32 10.78 -13.66
N ASP A 62 5.60 11.88 -14.36
CA ASP A 62 4.81 13.12 -14.40
C ASP A 62 3.64 13.06 -15.40
N SER A 63 3.50 12.00 -16.19
CA SER A 63 2.41 11.87 -17.15
C SER A 63 1.05 11.67 -16.45
N ALA A 64 -0.01 12.25 -17.01
CA ALA A 64 -1.36 12.08 -16.49
C ALA A 64 -1.78 10.60 -16.41
N LEU A 65 -1.38 9.79 -17.39
CA LEU A 65 -1.65 8.35 -17.39
C LEU A 65 -1.01 7.65 -16.18
N TYR A 66 0.26 7.91 -15.91
CA TYR A 66 0.98 7.33 -14.78
C TYR A 66 0.27 7.71 -13.47
N GLN A 67 -0.05 8.98 -13.30
CA GLN A 67 -0.72 9.49 -12.11
C GLN A 67 -2.12 8.90 -11.93
N ILE A 68 -2.91 8.74 -13.00
CA ILE A 68 -4.23 8.09 -12.94
C ILE A 68 -4.08 6.62 -12.50
N ILE A 69 -3.13 5.89 -13.08
CA ILE A 69 -2.90 4.48 -12.72
C ILE A 69 -2.46 4.36 -11.26
N LEU A 70 -1.58 5.23 -10.78
CA LEU A 70 -1.15 5.22 -9.39
C LEU A 70 -2.30 5.58 -8.45
N LEU A 71 -2.99 6.70 -8.71
CA LEU A 71 -4.03 7.22 -7.83
C LEU A 71 -5.23 6.28 -7.75
N PHE A 72 -5.79 5.93 -8.91
CA PHE A 72 -6.95 5.05 -8.99
C PHE A 72 -6.58 3.62 -8.58
N GLY A 73 -5.44 3.12 -9.07
CA GLY A 73 -5.01 1.75 -8.78
C GLY A 73 -4.68 1.54 -7.31
N ALA A 74 -3.92 2.45 -6.68
CA ALA A 74 -3.65 2.37 -5.24
C ALA A 74 -4.94 2.48 -4.42
N SER A 75 -5.85 3.41 -4.78
CA SER A 75 -7.17 3.52 -4.15
C SER A 75 -7.96 2.22 -4.26
N TYR A 76 -7.96 1.59 -5.43
CA TYR A 76 -8.71 0.35 -5.65
C TYR A 76 -8.15 -0.83 -4.86
N ILE A 77 -6.82 -0.95 -4.78
CA ILE A 77 -6.17 -1.99 -3.98
C ILE A 77 -6.43 -1.79 -2.49
N LEU A 78 -6.41 -0.53 -2.02
CA LEU A 78 -6.78 -0.20 -0.65
C LEU A 78 -8.24 -0.54 -0.34
N PHE A 79 -9.14 -0.25 -1.25
CA PHE A 79 -10.54 -0.65 -1.14
C PHE A 79 -10.67 -2.17 -1.00
N ASP A 80 -10.02 -2.95 -1.85
CA ASP A 80 -9.98 -4.41 -1.80
C ASP A 80 -9.40 -4.92 -0.46
N GLY A 81 -8.28 -4.31 -0.01
CA GLY A 81 -7.69 -4.57 1.30
C GLY A 81 -8.67 -4.31 2.43
N GLY A 82 -9.32 -3.14 2.43
CA GLY A 82 -10.35 -2.78 3.41
C GLY A 82 -11.53 -3.73 3.42
N ALA A 83 -12.04 -4.10 2.24
CA ALA A 83 -13.17 -5.01 2.09
C ALA A 83 -12.90 -6.43 2.63
N SER A 84 -11.64 -6.84 2.69
CA SER A 84 -11.22 -8.13 3.24
C SER A 84 -11.08 -8.13 4.77
N LEU A 85 -11.15 -6.98 5.44
CA LEU A 85 -11.00 -6.87 6.90
C LEU A 85 -12.30 -7.16 7.65
N ARG A 86 -12.15 -7.71 8.86
CA ARG A 86 -13.25 -8.01 9.77
C ARG A 86 -13.27 -7.04 10.94
N LEU A 87 -14.39 -6.36 11.15
CA LEU A 87 -14.55 -5.36 12.22
C LEU A 87 -14.37 -5.93 13.63
N ASP A 88 -14.75 -7.18 13.85
CA ASP A 88 -14.60 -7.84 15.16
C ASP A 88 -13.12 -8.06 15.54
N VAL A 89 -12.27 -8.37 14.56
CA VAL A 89 -10.83 -8.51 14.74
C VAL A 89 -10.18 -7.13 14.90
N LEU A 90 -10.53 -6.20 14.01
CA LEU A 90 -9.97 -4.83 14.01
C LEU A 90 -10.13 -4.13 15.37
N LYS A 91 -11.29 -4.28 16.02
CA LYS A 91 -11.56 -3.72 17.36
C LYS A 91 -10.59 -4.24 18.44
N ARG A 92 -10.08 -5.47 18.31
CA ARG A 92 -9.15 -6.07 19.28
C ARG A 92 -7.73 -5.56 19.16
N VAL A 93 -7.32 -5.16 17.96
CA VAL A 93 -5.94 -4.78 17.63
C VAL A 93 -5.78 -3.28 17.32
N CYS A 94 -6.84 -2.49 17.48
CA CYS A 94 -6.86 -1.07 17.10
C CYS A 94 -5.79 -0.22 17.80
N ILE A 95 -5.46 -0.52 19.07
CA ILE A 95 -4.42 0.21 19.81
C ILE A 95 -3.05 0.00 19.16
N THR A 96 -2.72 -1.26 18.85
CA THR A 96 -1.47 -1.60 18.15
C THR A 96 -1.41 -0.91 16.79
N ILE A 97 -2.52 -0.92 16.01
CA ILE A 97 -2.59 -0.29 14.68
C ILE A 97 -2.30 1.22 14.79
N VAL A 98 -3.01 1.92 15.69
CA VAL A 98 -2.82 3.37 15.86
C VAL A 98 -1.40 3.68 16.34
N ALA A 99 -0.85 2.91 17.28
CA ALA A 99 0.51 3.11 17.77
C ALA A 99 1.54 2.90 16.64
N LEU A 100 1.41 1.84 15.84
CA LEU A 100 2.30 1.56 14.70
C LEU A 100 2.20 2.63 13.61
N ALA A 101 0.98 3.06 13.30
CA ALA A 101 0.73 4.05 12.24
C ALA A 101 1.10 5.49 12.64
N THR A 102 1.34 5.79 13.91
CA THR A 102 1.71 7.12 14.40
C THR A 102 3.10 7.12 15.02
N VAL A 103 3.21 6.63 16.25
CA VAL A 103 4.51 6.55 16.96
C VAL A 103 5.50 5.69 16.18
N GLY A 104 5.03 4.59 15.59
CA GLY A 104 5.85 3.69 14.79
C GLY A 104 6.48 4.38 13.57
N VAL A 105 5.74 5.23 12.89
CA VAL A 105 6.27 6.02 11.76
C VAL A 105 7.36 6.96 12.22
N LEU A 106 7.16 7.68 13.35
CA LEU A 106 8.15 8.60 13.90
C LEU A 106 9.43 7.87 14.32
N VAL A 107 9.31 6.74 15.02
CA VAL A 107 10.46 5.90 15.42
C VAL A 107 11.21 5.40 14.20
N THR A 108 10.50 4.90 13.20
CA THR A 108 11.11 4.43 11.95
C THR A 108 11.82 5.56 11.23
N ALA A 109 11.16 6.71 11.06
CA ALA A 109 11.74 7.87 10.39
C ALA A 109 13.02 8.36 11.10
N ALA A 110 13.01 8.44 12.44
CA ALA A 110 14.16 8.87 13.22
C ALA A 110 15.34 7.88 13.12
N LEU A 111 15.12 6.58 13.28
CA LEU A 111 16.17 5.56 13.17
C LEU A 111 16.74 5.48 11.75
N THR A 112 15.89 5.61 10.74
CA THR A 112 16.32 5.64 9.33
C THR A 112 17.10 6.91 9.01
N ALA A 113 16.69 8.06 9.56
CA ALA A 113 17.41 9.31 9.41
C ALA A 113 18.80 9.24 10.04
N PHE A 114 18.92 8.64 11.23
CA PHE A 114 20.21 8.42 11.86
C PHE A 114 21.11 7.53 10.98
N ALA A 115 20.57 6.46 10.42
CA ALA A 115 21.31 5.59 9.50
C ALA A 115 21.75 6.33 8.24
N ALA A 116 20.89 7.16 7.66
CA ALA A 116 21.19 7.96 6.47
C ALA A 116 22.26 9.03 6.75
N HIS A 117 22.21 9.70 7.90
CA HIS A 117 23.24 10.64 8.32
C HIS A 117 24.60 9.94 8.49
N ALA A 118 24.62 8.76 9.14
CA ALA A 118 25.84 8.04 9.41
C ALA A 118 26.44 7.37 8.15
N ALA A 119 25.61 6.76 7.29
CA ALA A 119 26.09 5.98 6.14
C ALA A 119 26.30 6.79 4.86
N LEU A 120 25.52 7.86 4.68
CA LEU A 120 25.55 8.69 3.47
C LEU A 120 26.14 10.11 3.72
N GLY A 121 26.43 10.47 4.97
CA GLY A 121 26.84 11.83 5.32
C GLY A 121 25.76 12.88 5.07
N ALA A 122 24.50 12.47 4.98
CA ALA A 122 23.38 13.35 4.67
C ALA A 122 23.19 14.42 5.76
N PRO A 123 22.94 15.69 5.40
CA PRO A 123 22.49 16.70 6.37
C PRO A 123 21.23 16.20 7.10
N TRP A 124 21.07 16.56 8.39
CA TRP A 124 19.96 16.03 9.21
C TRP A 124 18.58 16.25 8.59
N ILE A 125 18.34 17.40 7.96
CA ILE A 125 17.03 17.66 7.32
C ILE A 125 16.76 16.73 6.14
N VAL A 126 17.79 16.43 5.33
CA VAL A 126 17.71 15.48 4.21
C VAL A 126 17.53 14.05 4.72
N ALA A 127 18.27 13.68 5.76
CA ALA A 127 18.16 12.39 6.40
C ALA A 127 16.75 12.15 6.99
N LEU A 128 16.17 13.16 7.65
CA LEU A 128 14.80 13.12 8.17
C LEU A 128 13.77 13.04 7.05
N LEU A 129 13.94 13.79 5.96
CA LEU A 129 13.09 13.69 4.77
C LEU A 129 13.11 12.27 4.19
N LEU A 130 14.29 11.68 4.01
CA LEU A 130 14.41 10.29 3.56
C LEU A 130 13.72 9.34 4.54
N GLY A 131 13.99 9.46 5.84
CA GLY A 131 13.38 8.63 6.87
C GLY A 131 11.86 8.71 6.86
N ALA A 132 11.28 9.91 6.73
CA ALA A 132 9.83 10.09 6.64
C ALA A 132 9.26 9.52 5.34
N THR A 133 9.93 9.74 4.20
CA THR A 133 9.49 9.26 2.88
C THR A 133 9.35 7.74 2.85
N ILE A 134 10.31 6.98 3.42
CA ILE A 134 10.26 5.51 3.41
C ILE A 134 9.63 4.91 4.67
N ALA A 135 9.17 5.73 5.63
CA ALA A 135 8.59 5.22 6.87
C ALA A 135 7.22 4.59 6.70
N SER A 136 6.46 4.93 5.67
CA SER A 136 5.20 4.26 5.34
C SER A 136 5.43 2.91 4.67
N THR A 137 4.45 2.02 4.81
CA THR A 137 4.45 0.69 4.20
C THR A 137 3.40 0.63 3.09
N ASP A 138 3.50 -0.33 2.18
CA ASP A 138 2.63 -0.40 1.01
C ASP A 138 1.57 -1.51 1.15
N PRO A 139 0.29 -1.15 1.36
CA PRO A 139 -0.77 -2.14 1.40
C PRO A 139 -1.00 -2.83 0.05
N ALA A 140 -0.65 -2.18 -1.06
CA ALA A 140 -0.74 -2.78 -2.39
C ALA A 140 0.16 -4.01 -2.54
N THR A 141 1.28 -4.04 -1.82
CA THR A 141 2.17 -5.19 -1.72
C THR A 141 1.64 -6.25 -0.75
N LEU A 142 1.17 -5.84 0.43
CA LEU A 142 0.81 -6.74 1.53
C LEU A 142 -0.50 -7.50 1.29
N VAL A 143 -1.54 -6.84 0.78
CA VAL A 143 -2.86 -7.45 0.55
C VAL A 143 -2.79 -8.72 -0.31
N PRO A 144 -2.13 -8.72 -1.49
CA PRO A 144 -2.04 -9.92 -2.31
C PRO A 144 -1.21 -11.03 -1.66
N ILE A 145 -0.16 -10.69 -0.91
CA ILE A 145 0.66 -11.67 -0.19
C ILE A 145 -0.21 -12.39 0.85
N PHE A 146 -0.92 -11.66 1.69
CA PHE A 146 -1.75 -12.25 2.75
C PHE A 146 -2.95 -13.03 2.21
N ARG A 147 -3.52 -12.65 1.08
CA ARG A 147 -4.53 -13.47 0.40
C ARG A 147 -3.99 -14.83 -0.07
N GLN A 148 -2.73 -14.88 -0.50
CA GLN A 148 -2.11 -16.12 -0.98
C GLN A 148 -1.69 -17.07 0.14
N ILE A 149 -1.21 -16.54 1.29
CA ILE A 149 -0.60 -17.35 2.36
C ILE A 149 -1.53 -17.66 3.53
N LYS A 150 -2.73 -17.11 3.59
CA LYS A 150 -3.72 -17.32 4.67
C LYS A 150 -3.10 -17.26 6.07
N ILE A 151 -2.48 -16.15 6.38
CA ILE A 151 -1.92 -15.89 7.70
C ILE A 151 -3.06 -15.63 8.71
N ARG A 152 -2.80 -15.84 10.00
CA ARG A 152 -3.79 -15.55 11.07
C ARG A 152 -4.41 -14.17 10.90
N ASP A 153 -5.73 -14.10 10.86
CA ASP A 153 -6.51 -12.89 10.59
C ASP A 153 -6.01 -11.66 11.36
N ARG A 154 -5.76 -11.80 12.66
CA ARG A 154 -5.37 -10.67 13.49
C ARG A 154 -4.01 -10.07 13.09
N VAL A 155 -3.06 -10.91 12.65
CA VAL A 155 -1.74 -10.44 12.18
C VAL A 155 -1.89 -9.75 10.84
N ALA A 156 -2.57 -10.42 9.88
CA ALA A 156 -2.80 -9.87 8.56
C ALA A 156 -3.54 -8.51 8.63
N GLN A 157 -4.62 -8.46 9.43
CA GLN A 157 -5.43 -7.24 9.57
C GLN A 157 -4.66 -6.12 10.26
N THR A 158 -3.80 -6.43 11.25
CA THR A 158 -2.97 -5.40 11.89
C THR A 158 -2.00 -4.80 10.90
N VAL A 159 -1.26 -5.62 10.14
CA VAL A 159 -0.26 -5.14 9.19
C VAL A 159 -0.90 -4.38 8.03
N MET A 160 -2.01 -4.88 7.47
CA MET A 160 -2.73 -4.19 6.39
C MET A 160 -3.34 -2.85 6.86
N SER A 161 -3.91 -2.82 8.06
CA SER A 161 -4.47 -1.58 8.61
C SER A 161 -3.38 -0.59 8.99
N GLU A 162 -2.29 -1.04 9.64
CA GLU A 162 -1.12 -0.21 9.88
C GLU A 162 -0.68 0.48 8.60
N SER A 163 -0.56 -0.29 7.52
CA SER A 163 -0.08 0.18 6.23
C SER A 163 -0.99 1.24 5.62
N ALA A 164 -2.31 1.06 5.67
CA ALA A 164 -3.26 2.05 5.16
C ALA A 164 -3.25 3.38 5.96
N PHE A 165 -3.02 3.29 7.28
CA PHE A 165 -3.00 4.48 8.14
C PHE A 165 -1.63 5.18 8.14
N ASN A 166 -0.53 4.45 8.04
CA ASN A 166 0.82 5.04 8.09
C ASN A 166 1.18 5.83 6.82
N ASP A 167 0.51 5.57 5.69
CA ASP A 167 0.68 6.34 4.46
C ASP A 167 0.35 7.83 4.68
N ALA A 168 -0.80 8.10 5.32
CA ALA A 168 -1.17 9.47 5.66
C ALA A 168 -0.16 10.11 6.62
N THR A 169 0.27 9.38 7.65
CA THR A 169 1.25 9.87 8.63
C THR A 169 2.60 10.18 7.97
N GLY A 170 3.10 9.27 7.13
CA GLY A 170 4.36 9.43 6.40
C GLY A 170 4.33 10.62 5.46
N ALA A 171 3.23 10.79 4.71
CA ALA A 171 3.06 11.92 3.81
C ALA A 171 3.04 13.26 4.57
N ILE A 172 2.27 13.38 5.67
CA ILE A 172 2.20 14.60 6.48
C ILE A 172 3.57 14.97 7.04
N ILE A 173 4.31 14.01 7.60
CA ILE A 173 5.64 14.27 8.16
C ILE A 173 6.60 14.67 7.03
N THR A 174 6.55 14.00 5.87
CA THR A 174 7.39 14.34 4.72
C THR A 174 7.13 15.75 4.23
N PHE A 175 5.87 16.16 4.05
CA PHE A 175 5.55 17.52 3.60
C PHE A 175 5.88 18.59 4.66
N SER A 176 5.71 18.29 5.94
CA SER A 176 6.12 19.19 7.02
C SER A 176 7.64 19.40 7.02
N LEU A 177 8.42 18.35 6.90
CA LEU A 177 9.88 18.43 6.80
C LEU A 177 10.33 19.10 5.50
N LEU A 178 9.61 18.89 4.38
CA LEU A 178 9.88 19.56 3.11
C LEU A 178 9.69 21.08 3.24
N ALA A 179 8.61 21.52 3.88
CA ALA A 179 8.37 22.96 4.12
C ALA A 179 9.53 23.60 4.88
N ILE A 180 10.08 22.91 5.89
CA ILE A 180 11.28 23.38 6.61
C ILE A 180 12.51 23.41 5.69
N ALA A 181 12.73 22.31 4.95
CA ALA A 181 13.89 22.16 4.07
C ALA A 181 13.92 23.24 2.96
N MET A 182 12.75 23.68 2.51
CA MET A 182 12.55 24.71 1.50
C MET A 182 12.50 26.14 2.11
N GLY A 183 12.54 26.29 3.44
CA GLY A 183 12.43 27.57 4.13
C GLY A 183 11.06 28.25 4.01
N THR A 184 10.01 27.47 3.72
CA THR A 184 8.63 27.98 3.50
C THR A 184 7.72 27.79 4.70
N GLY A 185 8.18 27.13 5.76
CA GLY A 185 7.38 26.86 6.95
C GLY A 185 8.20 26.61 8.21
N ASP A 186 7.56 26.83 9.34
CA ASP A 186 8.08 26.49 10.67
C ASP A 186 7.55 25.15 11.12
N PHE A 187 8.39 24.34 11.75
CA PHE A 187 7.96 23.07 12.29
C PHE A 187 7.18 23.26 13.59
N SER A 188 5.93 22.86 13.58
CA SER A 188 5.10 22.79 14.77
C SER A 188 4.56 21.38 14.96
N ILE A 189 5.05 20.69 15.98
CA ILE A 189 4.54 19.35 16.33
C ILE A 189 3.03 19.39 16.57
N GLY A 190 2.53 20.44 17.23
CA GLY A 190 1.09 20.60 17.49
C GLY A 190 0.26 20.74 16.22
N ALA A 191 0.73 21.55 15.26
CA ALA A 191 0.06 21.71 13.97
C ALA A 191 0.08 20.40 13.18
N SER A 192 1.22 19.72 13.08
CA SER A 192 1.33 18.44 12.36
C SER A 192 0.46 17.34 12.97
N LEU A 193 0.37 17.28 14.30
CA LEU A 193 -0.52 16.32 14.99
C LEU A 193 -1.99 16.66 14.76
N PHE A 194 -2.35 17.94 14.79
CA PHE A 194 -3.72 18.38 14.49
C PHE A 194 -4.10 18.06 13.04
N ASP A 195 -3.22 18.31 12.09
CA ASP A 195 -3.44 18.00 10.69
C ASP A 195 -3.59 16.48 10.46
N LEU A 196 -2.77 15.67 11.12
CA LEU A 196 -2.89 14.21 11.08
C LEU A 196 -4.26 13.75 11.60
N LEU A 197 -4.69 14.27 12.76
CA LEU A 197 -5.98 13.93 13.33
C LEU A 197 -7.13 14.40 12.43
N LYS A 198 -7.07 15.64 11.94
CA LYS A 198 -8.05 16.20 11.01
C LYS A 198 -8.18 15.34 9.74
N GLN A 199 -7.06 15.07 9.07
CA GLN A 199 -7.04 14.29 7.83
C GLN A 199 -7.55 12.87 8.05
N SER A 200 -7.18 12.23 9.16
CA SER A 200 -7.63 10.89 9.52
C SER A 200 -9.12 10.85 9.81
N VAL A 201 -9.62 11.75 10.67
CA VAL A 201 -11.04 11.76 11.08
C VAL A 201 -11.94 12.07 9.87
N ILE A 202 -11.61 13.09 9.09
CA ILE A 202 -12.41 13.43 7.89
C ILE A 202 -12.39 12.29 6.88
N GLY A 203 -11.22 11.67 6.64
CA GLY A 203 -11.11 10.51 5.76
C GLY A 203 -11.96 9.32 6.24
N ILE A 204 -11.90 8.99 7.53
CA ILE A 204 -12.73 7.93 8.14
C ILE A 204 -14.23 8.24 7.97
N VAL A 205 -14.66 9.46 8.28
CA VAL A 205 -16.07 9.85 8.19
C VAL A 205 -16.55 9.82 6.74
N ALA A 206 -15.80 10.37 5.80
CA ALA A 206 -16.13 10.32 4.38
C ALA A 206 -16.22 8.88 3.87
N GLY A 207 -15.21 8.06 4.17
CA GLY A 207 -15.19 6.65 3.78
C GLY A 207 -16.35 5.85 4.37
N ALA A 208 -16.68 6.07 5.64
CA ALA A 208 -17.81 5.42 6.29
C ALA A 208 -19.15 5.84 5.66
N ALA A 209 -19.32 7.13 5.37
CA ALA A 209 -20.54 7.66 4.74
C ALA A 209 -20.76 7.09 3.34
N PHE A 210 -19.75 7.15 2.47
CA PHE A 210 -19.82 6.60 1.13
C PHE A 210 -19.97 5.07 1.13
N GLY A 211 -19.22 4.38 2.01
CA GLY A 211 -19.31 2.92 2.16
C GLY A 211 -20.68 2.46 2.62
N TYR A 212 -21.28 3.16 3.61
CA TYR A 212 -22.63 2.85 4.08
C TYR A 212 -23.69 3.15 3.01
N LEU A 213 -23.57 4.28 2.31
CA LEU A 213 -24.45 4.62 1.20
C LEU A 213 -24.42 3.54 0.11
N ALA A 214 -23.22 3.12 -0.29
CA ALA A 214 -23.07 2.04 -1.28
C ALA A 214 -23.70 0.73 -0.78
N ALA A 215 -23.34 0.30 0.44
CA ALA A 215 -23.89 -0.91 1.03
C ALA A 215 -25.42 -0.87 1.12
N PHE A 216 -25.99 0.29 1.46
CA PHE A 216 -27.43 0.48 1.47
C PHE A 216 -28.05 0.33 0.07
N LEU A 217 -27.45 0.92 -0.96
CA LEU A 217 -27.98 0.89 -2.33
C LEU A 217 -27.86 -0.49 -3.00
N ILE A 218 -26.91 -1.33 -2.57
CA ILE A 218 -26.66 -2.65 -3.19
C ILE A 218 -27.15 -3.84 -2.36
N ALA A 219 -27.38 -3.66 -1.04
CA ALA A 219 -27.64 -4.78 -0.14
C ALA A 219 -28.84 -4.60 0.81
N HIS A 220 -29.61 -3.51 0.74
CA HIS A 220 -30.78 -3.31 1.59
C HIS A 220 -31.98 -4.10 1.05
N GLU A 221 -32.68 -4.85 1.90
CA GLU A 221 -33.76 -5.76 1.51
C GLU A 221 -34.88 -5.15 0.62
N ARG A 222 -35.21 -3.86 0.83
CA ARG A 222 -36.27 -3.15 0.08
C ARG A 222 -35.75 -2.14 -0.94
N TRP A 223 -34.52 -1.68 -0.80
CA TRP A 223 -33.98 -0.54 -1.55
C TRP A 223 -32.71 -0.89 -2.36
N ALA A 224 -32.36 -2.18 -2.48
CA ALA A 224 -31.21 -2.62 -3.27
C ALA A 224 -31.46 -2.62 -4.78
N PHE A 225 -31.97 -1.50 -5.30
CA PHE A 225 -32.28 -1.36 -6.74
C PHE A 225 -31.02 -1.30 -7.61
N LEU A 226 -29.83 -1.15 -7.00
CA LEU A 226 -28.55 -1.16 -7.69
C LEU A 226 -27.73 -2.45 -7.44
N ALA A 227 -28.33 -3.51 -6.89
CA ALA A 227 -27.62 -4.76 -6.59
C ALA A 227 -26.97 -5.38 -7.85
N GLU A 228 -27.65 -5.36 -8.99
CA GLU A 228 -27.12 -5.86 -10.27
C GLU A 228 -25.93 -5.02 -10.78
N TYR A 229 -25.87 -3.74 -10.38
CA TYR A 229 -24.82 -2.79 -10.75
C TYR A 229 -23.77 -2.62 -9.66
N ALA A 230 -23.73 -3.48 -8.64
CA ALA A 230 -22.83 -3.37 -7.51
C ALA A 230 -21.35 -3.11 -7.90
N PRO A 231 -20.78 -3.76 -8.94
CA PRO A 231 -19.46 -3.43 -9.44
C PRO A 231 -19.28 -1.96 -9.86
N ALA A 232 -20.24 -1.42 -10.60
CA ALA A 232 -20.18 -0.02 -11.05
C ALA A 232 -20.38 0.94 -9.87
N VAL A 233 -21.29 0.62 -8.95
CA VAL A 233 -21.52 1.40 -7.73
C VAL A 233 -20.23 1.51 -6.90
N THR A 234 -19.46 0.42 -6.77
CA THR A 234 -18.19 0.46 -6.02
C THR A 234 -17.17 1.41 -6.67
N LEU A 235 -17.10 1.47 -8.00
CA LEU A 235 -16.23 2.43 -8.70
C LEU A 235 -16.63 3.87 -8.42
N VAL A 236 -17.93 4.20 -8.56
CA VAL A 236 -18.44 5.54 -8.31
C VAL A 236 -18.20 5.98 -6.87
N VAL A 237 -18.46 5.08 -5.93
CA VAL A 237 -18.33 5.36 -4.50
C VAL A 237 -16.85 5.49 -4.08
N LEU A 238 -15.97 4.68 -4.65
CA LEU A 238 -14.54 4.78 -4.43
C LEU A 238 -14.01 6.16 -4.88
N ILE A 239 -14.35 6.56 -6.11
CA ILE A 239 -13.98 7.86 -6.66
C ILE A 239 -14.59 8.99 -5.81
N GLY A 240 -15.87 8.88 -5.46
CA GLY A 240 -16.56 9.86 -4.63
C GLY A 240 -15.96 10.02 -3.24
N ALA A 241 -15.64 8.90 -2.57
CA ALA A 241 -15.00 8.90 -1.25
C ALA A 241 -13.60 9.55 -1.31
N TYR A 242 -12.79 9.16 -2.31
CA TYR A 242 -11.45 9.72 -2.50
C TYR A 242 -11.51 11.24 -2.68
N PHE A 243 -12.22 11.72 -3.71
CA PHE A 243 -12.23 13.15 -4.06
C PHE A 243 -12.96 13.99 -3.03
N THR A 244 -13.96 13.46 -2.32
CA THR A 244 -14.62 14.19 -1.24
C THR A 244 -13.64 14.41 -0.08
N ALA A 245 -12.89 13.40 0.33
CA ALA A 245 -11.88 13.56 1.37
C ALA A 245 -10.76 14.50 0.91
N ASP A 246 -10.25 14.33 -0.31
CA ASP A 246 -9.19 15.16 -0.90
C ASP A 246 -9.60 16.64 -0.98
N SER A 247 -10.82 16.94 -1.44
CA SER A 247 -11.36 18.31 -1.52
C SER A 247 -11.48 18.99 -0.14
N LEU A 248 -11.60 18.19 0.92
CA LEU A 248 -11.61 18.66 2.31
C LEU A 248 -10.19 18.67 2.92
N GLN A 249 -9.16 18.51 2.08
CA GLN A 249 -7.76 18.39 2.51
C GLN A 249 -7.55 17.28 3.55
N ALA A 250 -8.19 16.14 3.31
CA ALA A 250 -8.08 14.93 4.11
C ALA A 250 -7.53 13.75 3.28
N SER A 251 -7.22 12.64 3.94
CA SER A 251 -6.66 11.47 3.28
C SER A 251 -7.72 10.73 2.42
N GLY A 252 -7.66 10.89 1.10
CA GLY A 252 -8.48 10.15 0.14
C GLY A 252 -8.25 8.65 0.20
N PHE A 253 -7.00 8.20 0.39
CA PHE A 253 -6.67 6.79 0.55
C PHE A 253 -7.29 6.17 1.79
N MET A 254 -7.30 6.90 2.91
CA MET A 254 -7.99 6.47 4.12
C MET A 254 -9.50 6.38 3.92
N ALA A 255 -10.10 7.34 3.23
CA ALA A 255 -11.53 7.30 2.93
C ALA A 255 -11.90 6.06 2.11
N VAL A 256 -11.13 5.74 1.09
CA VAL A 256 -11.35 4.56 0.25
C VAL A 256 -11.16 3.26 1.04
N PHE A 257 -10.15 3.17 1.89
CA PHE A 257 -9.90 2.02 2.74
C PHE A 257 -11.06 1.76 3.71
N VAL A 258 -11.54 2.81 4.40
CA VAL A 258 -12.69 2.70 5.30
C VAL A 258 -13.98 2.39 4.55
N CYS A 259 -14.16 2.96 3.36
CA CYS A 259 -15.26 2.60 2.47
C CYS A 259 -15.26 1.09 2.16
N GLY A 260 -14.11 0.51 1.85
CA GLY A 260 -13.92 -0.93 1.68
C GLY A 260 -14.31 -1.71 2.92
N ILE A 261 -13.83 -1.31 4.12
CA ILE A 261 -14.19 -1.95 5.40
C ILE A 261 -15.71 -2.00 5.59
N VAL A 262 -16.41 -0.90 5.33
CA VAL A 262 -17.87 -0.83 5.53
C VAL A 262 -18.59 -1.75 4.54
N ILE A 263 -18.24 -1.73 3.26
CA ILE A 263 -18.85 -2.60 2.25
C ILE A 263 -18.55 -4.08 2.53
N GLY A 264 -17.33 -4.42 2.91
CA GLY A 264 -16.94 -5.79 3.26
C GLY A 264 -17.65 -6.33 4.50
N ASN A 265 -18.06 -5.44 5.43
CA ASN A 265 -18.78 -5.80 6.65
C ASN A 265 -20.28 -5.43 6.63
N LYS A 266 -20.88 -5.26 5.45
CA LYS A 266 -22.29 -4.84 5.30
C LYS A 266 -23.27 -5.71 6.07
N ASP A 267 -22.99 -7.03 6.20
CA ASP A 267 -23.85 -7.95 6.94
C ASP A 267 -23.91 -7.60 8.44
N SER A 268 -22.85 -7.03 9.01
CA SER A 268 -22.81 -6.55 10.40
C SER A 268 -23.72 -5.34 10.62
N PHE A 269 -24.11 -4.65 9.57
CA PHE A 269 -25.07 -3.54 9.59
C PHE A 269 -26.49 -3.98 9.21
N GLY A 270 -26.76 -5.29 9.09
CA GLY A 270 -28.05 -5.83 8.68
C GLY A 270 -28.36 -5.70 7.19
N LEU A 271 -27.37 -5.36 6.38
CA LEU A 271 -27.49 -5.19 4.93
C LEU A 271 -27.04 -6.48 4.23
N LYS A 272 -28.01 -7.29 3.76
CA LYS A 272 -27.75 -8.59 3.14
C LYS A 272 -27.90 -8.51 1.62
N MET A 273 -26.89 -9.01 0.93
CA MET A 273 -26.87 -9.11 -0.54
C MET A 273 -27.17 -10.55 -0.97
N ALA A 274 -27.83 -10.71 -2.12
CA ALA A 274 -28.04 -12.04 -2.68
C ALA A 274 -26.68 -12.71 -2.99
N PRO A 275 -26.51 -14.03 -2.74
CA PRO A 275 -25.23 -14.71 -2.90
C PRO A 275 -24.62 -14.57 -4.30
N THR A 276 -25.45 -14.63 -5.34
CA THR A 276 -25.01 -14.45 -6.73
C THR A 276 -24.43 -13.07 -7.00
N GLU A 277 -25.05 -12.01 -6.47
CA GLU A 277 -24.59 -10.63 -6.66
C GLU A 277 -23.36 -10.36 -5.80
N ALA A 278 -23.31 -10.92 -4.59
CA ALA A 278 -22.14 -10.83 -3.73
C ALA A 278 -20.89 -11.48 -4.40
N GLN A 279 -21.06 -12.65 -5.03
CA GLN A 279 -19.99 -13.33 -5.74
C GLN A 279 -19.51 -12.50 -6.94
N LYS A 280 -20.42 -11.95 -7.77
CA LYS A 280 -20.06 -11.07 -8.89
C LYS A 280 -19.26 -9.86 -8.44
N LEU A 281 -19.68 -9.25 -7.33
CA LEU A 281 -18.96 -8.11 -6.76
C LEU A 281 -17.54 -8.50 -6.32
N ASP A 282 -17.39 -9.61 -5.58
CA ASP A 282 -16.08 -10.09 -5.12
C ASP A 282 -15.15 -10.42 -6.30
N GLU A 283 -15.63 -11.16 -7.29
CA GLU A 283 -14.88 -11.50 -8.51
C GLU A 283 -14.42 -10.23 -9.26
N PHE A 284 -15.28 -9.23 -9.38
CA PHE A 284 -14.95 -7.96 -10.01
C PHE A 284 -13.89 -7.19 -9.21
N VAL A 285 -14.05 -7.10 -7.88
CA VAL A 285 -13.10 -6.40 -6.99
C VAL A 285 -11.72 -7.05 -7.08
N VAL A 286 -11.64 -8.36 -6.96
CA VAL A 286 -10.37 -9.12 -7.01
C VAL A 286 -9.71 -8.98 -8.38
N THR A 287 -10.47 -9.09 -9.47
CA THR A 287 -9.94 -8.98 -10.84
C THR A 287 -9.41 -7.57 -11.13
N THR A 288 -10.17 -6.55 -10.76
CA THR A 288 -9.76 -5.16 -10.97
C THR A 288 -8.53 -4.82 -10.13
N ALA A 289 -8.48 -5.25 -8.86
CA ALA A 289 -7.32 -5.09 -8.01
C ALA A 289 -6.07 -5.78 -8.59
N PHE A 290 -6.22 -6.97 -9.18
CA PHE A 290 -5.12 -7.65 -9.88
C PHE A 290 -4.59 -6.83 -11.06
N ILE A 291 -5.49 -6.31 -11.91
CA ILE A 291 -5.11 -5.48 -13.07
C ILE A 291 -4.39 -4.20 -12.59
N MET A 292 -4.89 -3.55 -11.56
CA MET A 292 -4.27 -2.35 -11.02
C MET A 292 -2.87 -2.63 -10.43
N ARG A 293 -2.69 -3.74 -9.69
CA ARG A 293 -1.37 -4.16 -9.21
C ARG A 293 -0.39 -4.39 -10.35
N LEU A 294 -0.82 -5.09 -11.38
CA LEU A 294 -0.01 -5.36 -12.56
C LEU A 294 0.51 -4.04 -13.17
N PHE A 295 -0.39 -3.09 -13.42
CA PHE A 295 0.01 -1.79 -13.95
C PHE A 295 0.94 -1.03 -13.00
N ILE A 296 0.58 -0.93 -11.73
CA ILE A 296 1.36 -0.17 -10.74
C ILE A 296 2.78 -0.70 -10.63
N PHE A 297 2.94 -2.00 -10.36
CA PHE A 297 4.28 -2.55 -10.09
C PHE A 297 5.14 -2.67 -11.34
N LEU A 298 4.52 -2.87 -12.51
CA LEU A 298 5.23 -2.82 -13.78
C LEU A 298 5.74 -1.41 -14.11
N LEU A 299 4.89 -0.41 -13.93
CA LEU A 299 5.26 0.99 -14.13
C LEU A 299 6.26 1.46 -13.06
N LEU A 300 6.10 1.05 -11.81
CA LEU A 300 7.05 1.34 -10.74
C LEU A 300 8.43 0.76 -11.05
N GLY A 301 8.49 -0.49 -11.54
CA GLY A 301 9.72 -1.11 -12.00
C GLY A 301 10.36 -0.35 -13.16
N ALA A 302 9.56 0.12 -14.12
CA ALA A 302 10.03 0.88 -15.27
C ALA A 302 10.62 2.26 -14.89
N GLN A 303 10.27 2.82 -13.72
CA GLN A 303 10.82 4.08 -13.22
C GLN A 303 12.16 3.92 -12.50
N VAL A 304 12.66 2.70 -12.31
CA VAL A 304 13.93 2.49 -11.61
C VAL A 304 15.09 3.03 -12.42
N ASP A 305 15.78 4.02 -11.89
CA ASP A 305 17.01 4.59 -12.46
C ASP A 305 18.25 3.91 -11.86
N PHE A 306 18.82 2.95 -12.60
CA PHE A 306 20.02 2.22 -12.14
C PHE A 306 21.26 3.12 -12.05
N HIS A 307 21.33 4.21 -12.84
CA HIS A 307 22.45 5.13 -12.76
C HIS A 307 22.43 5.89 -11.43
N LEU A 308 21.26 6.41 -11.06
CA LEU A 308 21.06 7.09 -9.79
C LEU A 308 21.26 6.14 -8.61
N MET A 309 20.72 4.91 -8.69
CA MET A 309 20.93 3.88 -7.67
C MET A 309 22.41 3.54 -7.47
N ARG A 310 23.19 3.48 -8.55
CA ARG A 310 24.63 3.18 -8.50
C ARG A 310 25.43 4.24 -7.72
N GLN A 311 25.02 5.50 -7.80
CA GLN A 311 25.69 6.59 -7.09
C GLN A 311 25.62 6.45 -5.57
N TYR A 312 24.46 5.99 -5.06
CA TYR A 312 24.19 5.89 -3.62
C TYR A 312 24.06 4.46 -3.13
N TRP A 313 24.40 3.45 -3.95
CA TRP A 313 24.03 2.07 -3.72
C TRP A 313 24.54 1.51 -2.38
N LEU A 314 25.81 1.73 -2.03
CA LEU A 314 26.41 1.16 -0.83
C LEU A 314 25.79 1.76 0.44
N GLY A 315 25.74 3.08 0.53
CA GLY A 315 25.11 3.76 1.65
C GLY A 315 23.61 3.50 1.71
N GLY A 316 22.93 3.47 0.55
CA GLY A 316 21.50 3.15 0.45
C GLY A 316 21.20 1.73 0.94
N VAL A 317 21.97 0.73 0.53
CA VAL A 317 21.81 -0.65 1.03
C VAL A 317 21.99 -0.73 2.54
N ILE A 318 23.00 -0.03 3.10
CA ILE A 318 23.21 0.02 4.55
C ILE A 318 22.01 0.66 5.25
N VAL A 319 21.52 1.80 4.75
CA VAL A 319 20.35 2.48 5.32
C VAL A 319 19.13 1.58 5.29
N VAL A 320 18.86 0.92 4.16
CA VAL A 320 17.73 0.01 4.01
C VAL A 320 17.88 -1.25 4.87
N ALA A 321 19.08 -1.80 5.01
CA ALA A 321 19.32 -2.91 5.90
C ALA A 321 19.04 -2.53 7.37
N ILE A 322 19.47 -1.35 7.82
CA ILE A 322 19.15 -0.84 9.16
C ILE A 322 17.64 -0.60 9.29
N PHE A 323 17.00 -0.02 8.27
CA PHE A 323 15.55 0.17 8.21
C PHE A 323 14.80 -1.16 8.40
N MET A 324 15.18 -2.21 7.69
CA MET A 324 14.53 -3.53 7.76
C MET A 324 14.83 -4.29 9.06
N LEU A 325 16.09 -4.29 9.50
CA LEU A 325 16.59 -5.18 10.55
C LEU A 325 16.66 -4.53 11.94
N VAL A 326 16.65 -3.21 12.02
CA VAL A 326 16.74 -2.47 13.29
C VAL A 326 15.50 -1.59 13.50
N ALA A 327 15.21 -0.69 12.56
CA ALA A 327 14.11 0.26 12.74
C ALA A 327 12.75 -0.45 12.83
N ARG A 328 12.49 -1.41 11.96
CA ARG A 328 11.21 -2.16 11.99
C ARG A 328 11.02 -2.99 13.26
N PRO A 329 11.96 -3.83 13.69
CA PRO A 329 11.83 -4.52 14.97
C PRO A 329 11.65 -3.57 16.15
N ALA A 330 12.46 -2.50 16.25
CA ALA A 330 12.31 -1.50 17.30
C ALA A 330 10.89 -0.93 17.33
N THR A 331 10.37 -0.52 16.17
CA THR A 331 9.01 0.01 16.02
C THR A 331 7.95 -0.98 16.49
N VAL A 332 8.02 -2.23 16.02
CA VAL A 332 7.04 -3.27 16.38
C VAL A 332 7.04 -3.53 17.88
N PHE A 333 8.22 -3.71 18.49
CA PHE A 333 8.29 -3.98 19.92
C PHE A 333 7.85 -2.76 20.76
N ILE A 334 8.23 -1.54 20.38
CA ILE A 334 7.82 -0.33 21.11
C ILE A 334 6.30 -0.13 21.03
N CYS A 335 5.67 -0.39 19.90
CA CYS A 335 4.24 -0.09 19.70
C CYS A 335 3.31 -1.25 20.08
N ALA A 336 3.72 -2.50 19.86
CA ALA A 336 2.83 -3.65 20.07
C ALA A 336 2.94 -4.25 21.48
N LEU A 337 4.12 -4.26 22.12
CA LEU A 337 4.28 -4.81 23.48
C LEU A 337 3.43 -4.13 24.55
N PRO A 338 3.21 -2.79 24.53
CA PRO A 338 2.37 -2.14 25.53
C PRO A 338 0.88 -2.49 25.41
N ASP A 339 0.43 -3.01 24.26
CA ASP A 339 -0.97 -3.38 24.02
C ASP A 339 -1.33 -4.72 24.69
N ARG A 340 -1.67 -4.63 25.98
CA ARG A 340 -2.08 -5.82 26.76
C ARG A 340 -3.40 -6.42 26.32
N ARG A 341 -4.22 -5.73 25.52
CA ARG A 341 -5.50 -6.25 25.01
C ARG A 341 -5.29 -7.22 23.85
N ALA A 342 -4.34 -6.93 22.98
CA ALA A 342 -4.03 -7.76 21.84
C ALA A 342 -3.30 -9.07 22.23
N THR A 343 -2.59 -9.11 23.38
CA THR A 343 -1.85 -10.29 23.86
C THR A 343 -1.01 -10.96 22.77
N TRP A 344 -0.13 -10.18 22.13
CA TRP A 344 0.70 -10.62 21.03
C TRP A 344 1.65 -11.75 21.45
N SER A 345 1.69 -12.83 20.69
CA SER A 345 2.74 -13.84 20.85
C SER A 345 4.05 -13.35 20.25
N PHE A 346 5.17 -13.88 20.73
CA PHE A 346 6.50 -13.53 20.22
C PHE A 346 6.64 -13.83 18.71
N ASN A 347 6.07 -14.95 18.25
CA ASN A 347 6.07 -15.32 16.84
C ASN A 347 5.30 -14.32 15.97
N GLU A 348 4.18 -13.78 16.45
CA GLU A 348 3.43 -12.77 15.73
C GLU A 348 4.18 -11.45 15.64
N LEU A 349 4.86 -11.04 16.73
CA LEU A 349 5.72 -9.87 16.72
C LEU A 349 6.89 -10.04 15.74
N LEU A 350 7.57 -11.19 15.74
CA LEU A 350 8.64 -11.48 14.78
C LEU A 350 8.15 -11.44 13.33
N PHE A 351 6.97 -11.96 13.07
CA PHE A 351 6.37 -11.89 11.74
C PHE A 351 6.11 -10.43 11.33
N MET A 352 5.52 -9.62 12.21
CA MET A 352 5.30 -8.18 11.97
C MET A 352 6.62 -7.40 11.79
N CYS A 353 7.72 -7.83 12.44
CA CYS A 353 9.04 -7.24 12.22
C CYS A 353 9.55 -7.47 10.80
N TRP A 354 9.20 -8.59 10.18
CA TRP A 354 9.67 -8.91 8.84
C TRP A 354 8.78 -8.35 7.73
N THR A 355 7.47 -8.30 7.94
CA THR A 355 6.50 -7.83 6.94
C THR A 355 6.41 -6.31 6.94
N ARG A 356 7.21 -5.68 6.09
CA ARG A 356 7.25 -4.23 5.90
C ARG A 356 7.78 -3.87 4.51
N GLU A 357 6.99 -4.12 3.52
CA GLU A 357 7.31 -3.77 2.15
C GLU A 357 7.08 -2.27 1.92
N THR A 358 8.03 -1.64 1.23
CA THR A 358 7.97 -0.25 0.78
C THR A 358 7.53 -0.25 -0.69
N GLY A 359 6.68 0.69 -1.12
CA GLY A 359 6.15 0.64 -2.48
C GLY A 359 5.66 1.96 -3.05
N VAL A 360 4.39 2.02 -3.42
CA VAL A 360 3.82 3.07 -4.29
C VAL A 360 3.87 4.46 -3.66
N ILE A 361 3.44 4.61 -2.41
CA ILE A 361 3.39 5.94 -1.76
C ILE A 361 4.79 6.52 -1.52
N PRO A 362 5.76 5.79 -0.96
CA PRO A 362 7.15 6.25 -0.90
C PRO A 362 7.73 6.64 -2.27
N ALA A 363 7.45 5.87 -3.33
CA ALA A 363 7.89 6.22 -4.68
C ALA A 363 7.26 7.53 -5.17
N ALA A 364 5.97 7.72 -4.95
CA ALA A 364 5.27 8.95 -5.29
C ALA A 364 5.84 10.17 -4.54
N LEU A 365 6.06 10.03 -3.23
CA LEU A 365 6.68 11.09 -2.41
C LEU A 365 8.09 11.43 -2.91
N ALA A 366 8.92 10.43 -3.20
CA ALA A 366 10.25 10.65 -3.77
C ALA A 366 10.19 11.36 -5.13
N GLY A 367 9.23 11.01 -5.99
CA GLY A 367 8.97 11.69 -7.25
C GLY A 367 8.55 13.15 -7.07
N ILE A 368 7.70 13.45 -6.09
CA ILE A 368 7.31 14.84 -5.75
C ILE A 368 8.53 15.64 -5.27
N LEU A 369 9.34 15.07 -4.39
CA LEU A 369 10.57 15.72 -3.90
C LEU A 369 11.55 16.04 -5.05
N LEU A 370 11.70 15.12 -6.02
CA LEU A 370 12.48 15.35 -7.24
C LEU A 370 11.89 16.49 -8.09
N GLY A 371 10.59 16.46 -8.34
CA GLY A 371 9.88 17.48 -9.11
C GLY A 371 9.98 18.88 -8.50
N MET A 372 9.93 18.98 -7.18
CA MET A 372 10.09 20.22 -6.41
C MET A 372 11.56 20.64 -6.23
N LYS A 373 12.52 19.84 -6.71
CA LYS A 373 13.98 20.06 -6.52
C LYS A 373 14.35 20.26 -5.05
N ALA A 374 13.75 19.44 -4.17
CA ALA A 374 14.03 19.47 -2.74
C ALA A 374 15.51 19.18 -2.44
N PRO A 375 16.07 19.72 -1.33
CA PRO A 375 17.44 19.40 -0.94
C PRO A 375 17.65 17.89 -0.82
N GLY A 376 18.65 17.34 -1.53
CA GLY A 376 18.97 15.90 -1.50
C GLY A 376 17.96 15.00 -2.20
N ALA A 377 17.05 15.51 -3.02
CA ALA A 377 15.98 14.76 -3.67
C ALA A 377 16.47 13.54 -4.47
N GLU A 378 17.61 13.67 -5.18
CA GLU A 378 18.22 12.55 -5.93
C GLU A 378 18.66 11.42 -5.02
N MET A 379 19.29 11.72 -3.88
CA MET A 379 19.67 10.73 -2.87
C MET A 379 18.43 10.08 -2.26
N ILE A 380 17.41 10.86 -1.91
CA ILE A 380 16.14 10.36 -1.35
C ILE A 380 15.48 9.41 -2.35
N ALA A 381 15.37 9.80 -3.61
CA ALA A 381 14.77 8.95 -4.64
C ALA A 381 15.56 7.65 -4.83
N SER A 382 16.89 7.74 -4.93
CA SER A 382 17.75 6.57 -5.06
C SER A 382 17.57 5.58 -3.91
N VAL A 383 17.64 6.04 -2.66
CA VAL A 383 17.50 5.17 -1.48
C VAL A 383 16.08 4.63 -1.36
N THR A 384 15.07 5.42 -1.73
CA THR A 384 13.67 4.95 -1.78
C THR A 384 13.51 3.81 -2.79
N PHE A 385 14.05 3.91 -3.99
CA PHE A 385 14.00 2.81 -4.97
C PHE A 385 14.81 1.59 -4.51
N ILE A 386 15.96 1.78 -3.86
CA ILE A 386 16.71 0.68 -3.22
C ILE A 386 15.82 -0.01 -2.16
N ALA A 387 15.10 0.76 -1.33
CA ALA A 387 14.19 0.21 -0.33
C ALA A 387 13.05 -0.59 -0.98
N ILE A 388 12.41 -0.07 -2.02
CA ILE A 388 11.37 -0.77 -2.76
C ILE A 388 11.89 -2.09 -3.33
N VAL A 389 13.01 -2.05 -4.03
CA VAL A 389 13.60 -3.24 -4.65
C VAL A 389 14.00 -4.26 -3.59
N MET A 390 14.70 -3.86 -2.53
CA MET A 390 15.15 -4.78 -1.48
C MET A 390 13.98 -5.38 -0.71
N THR A 391 13.00 -4.57 -0.30
CA THR A 391 11.88 -5.08 0.50
C THR A 391 10.99 -6.00 -0.34
N ILE A 392 10.69 -5.67 -1.58
CA ILE A 392 9.86 -6.51 -2.45
C ILE A 392 10.62 -7.78 -2.89
N LEU A 393 11.92 -7.70 -3.20
CA LEU A 393 12.66 -8.88 -3.67
C LEU A 393 13.11 -9.81 -2.53
N ILE A 394 13.26 -9.31 -1.30
CA ILE A 394 13.75 -10.10 -0.17
C ILE A 394 12.61 -10.47 0.78
N GLN A 395 11.82 -9.49 1.26
CA GLN A 395 10.79 -9.74 2.27
C GLN A 395 9.57 -10.45 1.68
N ALA A 396 9.03 -9.96 0.56
CA ALA A 396 7.82 -10.53 -0.01
C ALA A 396 7.93 -12.05 -0.33
N PRO A 397 8.99 -12.56 -0.99
CA PRO A 397 9.11 -14.00 -1.25
C PRO A 397 9.31 -14.84 0.00
N THR A 398 9.96 -14.28 1.03
CA THR A 398 10.30 -15.00 2.27
C THR A 398 9.18 -14.95 3.32
N THR A 399 8.19 -14.09 3.16
CA THR A 399 7.06 -13.92 4.09
C THR A 399 6.31 -15.24 4.32
N ARG A 400 6.04 -16.01 3.25
CA ARG A 400 5.39 -17.31 3.36
C ARG A 400 6.21 -18.29 4.19
N TRP A 401 7.49 -18.45 3.86
CA TRP A 401 8.41 -19.34 4.59
C TRP A 401 8.48 -18.98 6.08
N LEU A 402 8.56 -17.69 6.39
CA LEU A 402 8.57 -17.22 7.78
C LEU A 402 7.24 -17.53 8.49
N GLY A 403 6.10 -17.29 7.84
CA GLY A 403 4.79 -17.63 8.39
C GLY A 403 4.63 -19.11 8.70
N GLU A 404 5.14 -19.99 7.82
CA GLU A 404 5.19 -21.44 8.04
C GLU A 404 6.07 -21.80 9.26
N ARG A 405 7.28 -21.24 9.32
CA ARG A 405 8.25 -21.48 10.42
C ARG A 405 7.72 -21.03 11.78
N LEU A 406 7.01 -19.93 11.83
CA LEU A 406 6.44 -19.36 13.05
C LEU A 406 5.08 -19.98 13.44
N GLY A 407 4.52 -20.88 12.63
CA GLY A 407 3.23 -21.53 12.88
C GLY A 407 2.06 -20.54 12.84
N LEU A 408 2.12 -19.54 11.95
CA LEU A 408 1.11 -18.49 11.82
C LEU A 408 0.16 -18.69 10.65
N LEU A 409 0.38 -19.73 9.82
CA LEU A 409 -0.56 -20.07 8.76
C LEU A 409 -1.80 -20.72 9.34
N GLU A 410 -2.97 -20.36 8.84
CA GLU A 410 -4.21 -21.06 9.13
C GLU A 410 -4.22 -22.39 8.39
N GLU A 411 -4.39 -23.49 9.13
CA GLU A 411 -4.59 -24.79 8.52
C GLU A 411 -5.87 -24.72 7.67
N THR A 412 -5.72 -25.01 6.38
CA THR A 412 -6.90 -25.20 5.53
C THR A 412 -7.69 -26.34 6.14
N SER A 413 -8.84 -26.05 6.73
CA SER A 413 -9.77 -27.06 7.26
C SER A 413 -9.93 -28.12 6.18
N LYS A 414 -9.29 -29.27 6.39
CA LYS A 414 -9.52 -30.45 5.56
C LYS A 414 -11.00 -30.71 5.65
N THR A 415 -11.70 -30.48 4.55
CA THR A 415 -13.09 -30.89 4.34
C THR A 415 -13.26 -32.26 5.00
N GLN A 416 -14.05 -32.33 6.08
CA GLN A 416 -14.47 -33.57 6.64
C GLN A 416 -15.23 -34.30 5.53
N THR A 417 -14.52 -35.15 4.81
CA THR A 417 -15.17 -36.16 3.97
C THR A 417 -16.07 -36.96 4.89
N HIS A 418 -17.35 -36.66 4.88
CA HIS A 418 -18.39 -37.50 5.39
C HIS A 418 -18.21 -38.89 4.77
N ARG A 419 -17.58 -39.80 5.48
CA ARG A 419 -17.70 -41.23 5.18
C ARG A 419 -19.19 -41.59 5.44
N PRO A 420 -19.93 -42.03 4.44
CA PRO A 420 -21.25 -42.61 4.69
C PRO A 420 -21.04 -43.84 5.57
N LYS A 421 -21.66 -43.84 6.76
CA LYS A 421 -21.83 -45.06 7.55
C LYS A 421 -22.63 -46.04 6.71
N LYS A 422 -21.95 -47.09 6.24
CA LYS A 422 -22.62 -48.30 5.77
C LYS A 422 -23.34 -48.93 6.99
N GLY A 423 -24.66 -48.85 7.02
CA GLY A 423 -25.57 -49.69 7.77
C GLY A 423 -26.20 -50.66 6.81
#